data_be6c1a1cfb3277a0e0a8738e5c963c59
#
_entry.id   be6c1a1cfb3277a0e0a8738e5c963c59
#
_cell.length_a   1.000
_cell.length_b   1.000
_cell.length_c   1.000
_cell.angle_alpha   90.00
_cell.angle_beta   90.00
_cell.angle_gamma   90.00
#
_symmetry.space_group_name_H-M   'P 1'
#
loop_
_entity.id
_entity.type
_entity.pdbx_description
1 polymer ?
#
loop_
_entity_poly.entity_id
_entity_poly.type
_entity_poly.pdbx_seq_one_letter_code
_entity_poly.pdbx_strand_id
1 'polypeptide(L)'
;MAVSFSGEQAFEVHVPNIQLHAAYLALTGAGEAFGLTHFGMYAIEFIRIEKGYGHWKGDFITEFNPIEAGVDRFVVLSKDFPGKAGLEHQIGLENRRVRVLISIDSKTAPAHAGETVFDGERPIGTITSAAWGYRTDKNLAMVYVDPVFSDVGTNLSVSLIGQRVATTVVESCIYDAAHAIPRGQNQ
;
A
#
# COMPACT_ATOMS: atom_id res chain seq x y z
N MET A 1 -12.15 -16.64 6.91
CA MET A 1 -10.68 -16.46 7.07
C MET A 1 -10.46 -15.03 7.54
N ALA A 2 -9.65 -14.79 8.57
CA ALA A 2 -9.33 -13.45 9.03
C ALA A 2 -8.18 -12.91 8.17
N VAL A 3 -8.46 -11.96 7.31
CA VAL A 3 -7.49 -11.35 6.37
C VAL A 3 -7.85 -9.88 6.23
N SER A 4 -6.86 -9.00 6.30
CA SER A 4 -7.09 -7.58 6.17
C SER A 4 -6.22 -6.95 5.10
N PHE A 5 -6.85 -6.37 4.10
CA PHE A 5 -6.22 -5.47 3.15
C PHE A 5 -6.43 -3.99 3.54
N SER A 6 -7.50 -3.71 4.27
CA SER A 6 -7.82 -2.37 4.77
C SER A 6 -6.98 -1.93 5.98
N GLY A 7 -6.35 -2.87 6.69
CA GLY A 7 -5.72 -2.61 7.98
C GLY A 7 -6.70 -2.53 9.16
N GLU A 8 -7.97 -2.81 8.93
CA GLU A 8 -9.01 -2.98 9.94
C GLU A 8 -9.20 -4.46 10.28
N GLN A 9 -9.96 -4.78 11.31
CA GLN A 9 -10.38 -6.15 11.56
C GLN A 9 -11.33 -6.59 10.46
N ALA A 10 -10.89 -7.53 9.62
CA ALA A 10 -11.61 -7.94 8.43
C ALA A 10 -11.66 -9.45 8.28
N PHE A 11 -12.70 -9.92 7.60
CA PHE A 11 -12.93 -11.34 7.34
C PHE A 11 -13.33 -11.57 5.89
N GLU A 12 -12.81 -12.63 5.31
CA GLU A 12 -13.28 -13.18 4.04
C GLU A 12 -14.14 -14.41 4.29
N VAL A 13 -15.30 -14.46 3.65
CA VAL A 13 -16.23 -15.59 3.71
C VAL A 13 -16.21 -16.31 2.37
N HIS A 14 -15.70 -17.53 2.36
CA HIS A 14 -15.60 -18.37 1.18
C HIS A 14 -16.75 -19.38 1.14
N VAL A 15 -17.57 -19.32 0.13
CA VAL A 15 -18.70 -20.25 -0.08
C VAL A 15 -18.73 -20.70 -1.54
N PRO A 16 -19.34 -21.87 -1.85
CA PRO A 16 -19.60 -22.26 -3.22
C PRO A 16 -20.44 -21.22 -3.96
N ASN A 17 -20.17 -21.00 -5.25
CA ASN A 17 -20.85 -19.98 -6.05
C ASN A 17 -22.39 -20.06 -5.98
N ILE A 18 -22.95 -21.27 -5.95
CA ILE A 18 -24.40 -21.47 -5.84
C ILE A 18 -25.00 -20.93 -4.52
N GLN A 19 -24.18 -20.79 -3.47
CA GLN A 19 -24.61 -20.33 -2.16
C GLN A 19 -24.25 -18.83 -1.93
N LEU A 20 -23.53 -18.20 -2.84
CA LEU A 20 -23.00 -16.85 -2.64
C LEU A 20 -24.10 -15.81 -2.37
N HIS A 21 -25.20 -15.85 -3.15
CA HIS A 21 -26.32 -14.92 -2.97
C HIS A 21 -27.03 -15.15 -1.62
N ALA A 22 -27.25 -16.40 -1.25
CA ALA A 22 -27.89 -16.74 0.03
C ALA A 22 -27.00 -16.32 1.22
N ALA A 23 -25.70 -16.52 1.13
CA ALA A 23 -24.74 -16.09 2.15
C ALA A 23 -24.72 -14.55 2.27
N TYR A 24 -24.73 -13.83 1.15
CA TYR A 24 -24.80 -12.37 1.12
C TYR A 24 -26.05 -11.87 1.82
N LEU A 25 -27.24 -12.40 1.47
CA LEU A 25 -28.52 -12.02 2.09
C LEU A 25 -28.56 -12.32 3.60
N ALA A 26 -28.02 -13.48 4.01
CA ALA A 26 -27.95 -13.85 5.41
C ALA A 26 -27.04 -12.90 6.22
N LEU A 27 -25.87 -12.55 5.67
CA LEU A 27 -24.94 -11.63 6.32
C LEU A 27 -25.50 -10.21 6.38
N THR A 28 -26.09 -9.71 5.30
CA THR A 28 -26.67 -8.36 5.29
C THR A 28 -27.86 -8.25 6.24
N GLY A 29 -28.77 -9.22 6.23
CA GLY A 29 -29.90 -9.23 7.15
C GLY A 29 -29.48 -9.32 8.62
N ALA A 30 -28.51 -10.19 8.94
CA ALA A 30 -27.98 -10.26 10.31
C ALA A 30 -27.23 -8.98 10.72
N GLY A 31 -26.61 -8.30 9.76
CA GLY A 31 -25.84 -7.08 9.99
C GLY A 31 -26.66 -5.82 10.20
N GLU A 32 -27.93 -5.80 9.79
CA GLU A 32 -28.82 -4.62 9.94
C GLU A 32 -28.89 -4.12 11.39
N ALA A 33 -29.03 -5.03 12.34
CA ALA A 33 -29.09 -4.70 13.76
C ALA A 33 -27.76 -4.12 14.32
N PHE A 34 -26.67 -4.30 13.59
CA PHE A 34 -25.33 -3.81 13.94
C PHE A 34 -24.88 -2.62 13.08
N GLY A 35 -25.79 -2.03 12.28
CA GLY A 35 -25.48 -0.88 11.44
C GLY A 35 -24.58 -1.20 10.25
N LEU A 36 -24.66 -2.44 9.71
CA LEU A 36 -23.89 -2.84 8.52
C LEU A 36 -24.17 -1.89 7.36
N THR A 37 -23.12 -1.40 6.72
CA THR A 37 -23.20 -0.57 5.52
C THR A 37 -22.27 -1.10 4.44
N HIS A 38 -22.64 -0.87 3.19
CA HIS A 38 -21.82 -1.22 2.04
C HIS A 38 -20.87 -0.06 1.70
N PHE A 39 -19.67 -0.40 1.24
CA PHE A 39 -18.70 0.58 0.75
C PHE A 39 -18.00 0.05 -0.51
N GLY A 40 -17.45 0.97 -1.30
CA GLY A 40 -16.78 0.63 -2.57
C GLY A 40 -15.27 0.48 -2.43
N MET A 41 -14.63 0.06 -3.52
CA MET A 41 -13.18 -0.14 -3.60
C MET A 41 -12.37 1.11 -3.27
N TYR A 42 -12.84 2.30 -3.64
CA TYR A 42 -12.15 3.54 -3.29
C TYR A 42 -12.00 3.75 -1.78
N ALA A 43 -12.98 3.34 -0.97
CA ALA A 43 -12.86 3.41 0.48
C ALA A 43 -11.70 2.51 0.98
N ILE A 44 -11.56 1.30 0.42
CA ILE A 44 -10.43 0.42 0.74
C ILE A 44 -9.10 1.04 0.32
N GLU A 45 -9.02 1.64 -0.87
CA GLU A 45 -7.81 2.30 -1.36
C GLU A 45 -7.37 3.42 -0.40
N PHE A 46 -8.29 4.22 0.10
CA PHE A 46 -7.99 5.29 1.04
C PHE A 46 -7.47 4.78 2.39
N ILE A 47 -8.02 3.69 2.91
CA ILE A 47 -7.62 3.19 4.24
C ILE A 47 -6.38 2.28 4.18
N ARG A 48 -6.17 1.51 3.09
CA ARG A 48 -5.00 0.62 2.98
C ARG A 48 -3.69 1.38 2.82
N ILE A 49 -3.70 2.55 2.15
CA ILE A 49 -2.48 3.31 1.88
C ILE A 49 -1.86 3.86 3.16
N GLU A 50 -2.68 4.26 4.12
CA GLU A 50 -2.25 4.72 5.45
C GLU A 50 -1.54 3.62 6.25
N LYS A 51 -1.86 2.35 5.95
CA LYS A 51 -1.20 1.16 6.51
C LYS A 51 0.07 0.76 5.75
N GLY A 52 0.38 1.44 4.65
CA GLY A 52 1.49 1.07 3.77
C GLY A 52 1.25 -0.24 3.01
N TYR A 53 0.02 -0.71 2.91
CA TYR A 53 -0.31 -1.95 2.21
C TYR A 53 -0.33 -1.71 0.70
N GLY A 54 0.57 -2.40 -0.02
CA GLY A 54 0.67 -2.34 -1.46
C GLY A 54 -0.51 -3.02 -2.16
N HIS A 55 -0.93 -2.46 -3.27
CA HIS A 55 -1.98 -2.99 -4.12
C HIS A 55 -1.41 -4.00 -5.13
N TRP A 56 -2.08 -5.16 -5.28
CA TRP A 56 -1.71 -6.16 -6.29
C TRP A 56 -1.87 -5.60 -7.70
N LYS A 57 -0.87 -5.79 -8.57
CA LYS A 57 -0.76 -5.22 -9.92
C LYS A 57 -0.60 -3.68 -10.00
N GLY A 58 -0.70 -2.96 -8.91
CA GLY A 58 -0.37 -1.55 -8.83
C GLY A 58 1.03 -1.38 -8.25
N ASP A 59 1.18 -1.71 -6.97
CA ASP A 59 2.44 -1.60 -6.26
C ASP A 59 3.30 -2.87 -6.36
N PHE A 60 2.67 -4.05 -6.42
CA PHE A 60 3.36 -5.33 -6.62
C PHE A 60 3.28 -5.74 -8.09
N ILE A 61 4.31 -5.40 -8.83
CA ILE A 61 4.47 -5.68 -10.26
C ILE A 61 5.71 -6.54 -10.50
N THR A 62 5.81 -7.12 -11.69
CA THR A 62 6.89 -8.07 -12.03
C THR A 62 8.26 -7.43 -12.17
N GLU A 63 8.36 -6.12 -12.19
CA GLU A 63 9.62 -5.37 -12.29
C GLU A 63 10.40 -5.37 -10.97
N PHE A 64 9.71 -5.54 -9.83
CA PHE A 64 10.31 -5.46 -8.51
C PHE A 64 10.17 -6.78 -7.75
N ASN A 65 11.23 -7.17 -7.09
CA ASN A 65 11.25 -8.36 -6.25
C ASN A 65 10.62 -8.08 -4.86
N PRO A 66 10.33 -9.12 -4.06
CA PRO A 66 9.71 -8.94 -2.74
C PRO A 66 10.50 -8.08 -1.75
N ILE A 67 11.83 -8.04 -1.87
CA ILE A 67 12.69 -7.22 -1.00
C ILE A 67 12.52 -5.75 -1.34
N GLU A 68 12.57 -5.41 -2.63
CA GLU A 68 12.33 -4.05 -3.13
C GLU A 68 10.93 -3.56 -2.79
N ALA A 69 9.95 -4.47 -2.83
CA ALA A 69 8.57 -4.19 -2.50
C ALA A 69 8.29 -4.05 -0.98
N GLY A 70 9.30 -4.26 -0.11
CA GLY A 70 9.15 -4.15 1.34
C GLY A 70 8.27 -5.24 1.95
N VAL A 71 8.26 -6.43 1.35
CA VAL A 71 7.55 -7.63 1.84
C VAL A 71 8.52 -8.78 2.14
N ASP A 72 9.77 -8.45 2.36
CA ASP A 72 10.87 -9.36 2.72
C ASP A 72 10.55 -10.26 3.91
N ARG A 73 9.77 -9.77 4.88
CA ARG A 73 9.30 -10.56 6.04
C ARG A 73 8.55 -11.84 5.68
N PHE A 74 8.03 -11.93 4.45
CA PHE A 74 7.37 -13.13 3.93
C PHE A 74 8.31 -14.06 3.15
N VAL A 75 9.57 -13.65 2.94
CA VAL A 75 10.58 -14.42 2.20
C VAL A 75 11.42 -15.23 3.18
N VAL A 76 11.36 -16.55 3.05
CA VAL A 76 12.11 -17.49 3.90
C VAL A 76 13.16 -18.17 3.03
N LEU A 77 14.35 -17.57 2.91
CA LEU A 77 15.46 -18.08 2.07
C LEU A 77 16.00 -19.45 2.52
N SER A 78 15.72 -19.87 3.76
CA SER A 78 16.11 -21.23 4.22
C SER A 78 15.22 -22.33 3.63
N LYS A 79 14.08 -21.99 3.03
CA LYS A 79 13.22 -22.94 2.31
C LYS A 79 13.62 -23.02 0.84
N ASP A 80 13.27 -24.14 0.21
CA ASP A 80 13.30 -24.24 -1.25
C ASP A 80 11.98 -23.79 -1.85
N PHE A 81 12.05 -22.94 -2.89
CA PHE A 81 10.88 -22.43 -3.62
C PHE A 81 11.26 -22.01 -5.04
N PRO A 82 10.32 -22.05 -5.99
CA PRO A 82 10.55 -21.56 -7.34
C PRO A 82 10.97 -20.08 -7.35
N GLY A 83 12.09 -19.78 -8.04
CA GLY A 83 12.62 -18.41 -8.14
C GLY A 83 13.62 -18.02 -7.06
N LYS A 84 13.92 -18.89 -6.07
CA LYS A 84 14.89 -18.62 -5.00
C LYS A 84 16.24 -18.16 -5.54
N ALA A 85 16.86 -18.91 -6.45
CA ALA A 85 18.17 -18.57 -7.01
C ALA A 85 18.18 -17.22 -7.73
N GLY A 86 17.09 -16.90 -8.45
CA GLY A 86 16.92 -15.58 -9.08
C GLY A 86 16.82 -14.45 -8.06
N LEU A 87 16.08 -14.66 -6.98
CA LEU A 87 15.96 -13.68 -5.91
C LEU A 87 17.30 -13.47 -5.17
N GLU A 88 18.01 -14.53 -4.83
CA GLU A 88 19.34 -14.47 -4.19
C GLU A 88 20.34 -13.71 -5.06
N HIS A 89 20.30 -13.93 -6.38
CA HIS A 89 21.12 -13.18 -7.32
C HIS A 89 20.76 -11.67 -7.31
N GLN A 90 19.48 -11.32 -7.34
CA GLN A 90 19.04 -9.92 -7.35
C GLN A 90 19.32 -9.18 -6.04
N ILE A 91 19.28 -9.86 -4.89
CA ILE A 91 19.63 -9.25 -3.59
C ILE A 91 21.08 -8.72 -3.60
N GLY A 92 21.98 -9.35 -4.35
CA GLY A 92 23.38 -8.93 -4.49
C GLY A 92 23.64 -7.76 -5.44
N LEU A 93 22.66 -7.30 -6.19
CA LEU A 93 22.81 -6.22 -7.16
C LEU A 93 22.76 -4.84 -6.50
N GLU A 94 23.60 -3.89 -6.96
CA GLU A 94 23.68 -2.52 -6.44
C GLU A 94 22.48 -1.64 -6.83
N ASN A 95 21.85 -1.91 -7.98
CA ASN A 95 20.77 -1.08 -8.54
C ASN A 95 19.38 -1.51 -8.10
N ARG A 96 19.21 -1.84 -6.83
CA ARG A 96 17.88 -2.17 -6.29
C ARG A 96 17.07 -0.91 -6.05
N ARG A 97 15.76 -1.02 -6.25
CA ARG A 97 14.79 0.00 -5.85
C ARG A 97 14.23 -0.32 -4.46
N VAL A 98 13.68 0.68 -3.81
CA VAL A 98 12.98 0.53 -2.53
C VAL A 98 11.63 1.22 -2.66
N ARG A 99 10.57 0.50 -2.29
CA ARG A 99 9.24 1.08 -2.21
C ARG A 99 9.11 1.91 -0.94
N VAL A 100 8.79 3.18 -1.10
CA VAL A 100 8.57 4.11 0.00
C VAL A 100 7.15 4.69 -0.04
N LEU A 101 6.67 5.14 1.11
CA LEU A 101 5.46 5.96 1.23
C LEU A 101 5.89 7.42 1.30
N ILE A 102 5.25 8.26 0.49
CA ILE A 102 5.47 9.70 0.48
C ILE A 102 4.20 10.46 0.86
N SER A 103 4.36 11.57 1.57
CA SER A 103 3.30 12.53 1.89
C SER A 103 3.48 13.76 1.01
N ILE A 104 2.46 14.13 0.24
CA ILE A 104 2.48 15.21 -0.75
C ILE A 104 1.81 16.44 -0.14
N ASP A 105 2.47 17.58 -0.22
CA ASP A 105 1.98 18.87 0.32
C ASP A 105 0.95 19.50 -0.63
N SER A 106 -0.17 18.81 -0.80
CA SER A 106 -1.33 19.31 -1.57
C SER A 106 -2.62 18.79 -0.97
N LYS A 107 -3.53 19.71 -0.66
CA LYS A 107 -4.92 19.42 -0.23
C LYS A 107 -5.94 19.61 -1.35
N THR A 108 -5.54 20.17 -2.48
CA THR A 108 -6.43 20.56 -3.58
C THR A 108 -6.49 19.55 -4.70
N ALA A 109 -5.43 18.75 -4.86
CA ALA A 109 -5.35 17.72 -5.89
C ALA A 109 -4.78 16.42 -5.30
N PRO A 110 -5.47 15.29 -5.42
CA PRO A 110 -4.91 13.99 -5.08
C PRO A 110 -3.83 13.61 -6.09
N ALA A 111 -2.84 12.86 -5.65
CA ALA A 111 -1.88 12.23 -6.55
C ALA A 111 -2.51 10.98 -7.21
N HIS A 112 -1.93 10.57 -8.33
CA HIS A 112 -2.37 9.39 -9.08
C HIS A 112 -1.17 8.54 -9.49
N ALA A 113 -1.42 7.28 -9.77
CA ALA A 113 -0.44 6.39 -10.39
C ALA A 113 0.04 6.97 -11.73
N GLY A 114 1.34 6.85 -12.01
CA GLY A 114 1.96 7.37 -13.23
C GLY A 114 2.61 8.75 -13.09
N GLU A 115 2.35 9.48 -12.01
CA GLU A 115 3.01 10.76 -11.76
C GLU A 115 4.48 10.57 -11.39
N THR A 116 5.33 11.51 -11.84
CA THR A 116 6.78 11.41 -11.68
C THR A 116 7.23 12.10 -10.40
N VAL A 117 8.11 11.42 -9.65
CA VAL A 117 8.80 11.95 -8.46
C VAL A 117 10.21 12.37 -8.84
N PHE A 118 10.69 13.46 -8.24
CA PHE A 118 11.96 14.10 -8.59
C PHE A 118 12.78 14.46 -7.35
N ASP A 119 14.10 14.39 -7.55
CA ASP A 119 15.11 15.08 -6.75
C ASP A 119 15.62 16.28 -7.55
N GLY A 120 15.26 17.49 -7.15
CA GLY A 120 15.45 18.68 -7.98
C GLY A 120 14.79 18.53 -9.35
N GLU A 121 15.58 18.56 -10.42
CA GLU A 121 15.11 18.37 -11.80
C GLU A 121 15.24 16.91 -12.28
N ARG A 122 15.90 16.04 -11.51
CA ARG A 122 16.14 14.66 -11.88
C ARG A 122 14.91 13.78 -11.57
N PRO A 123 14.31 13.11 -12.54
CA PRO A 123 13.27 12.10 -12.27
C PRO A 123 13.90 10.89 -11.58
N ILE A 124 13.34 10.46 -10.45
CA ILE A 124 13.88 9.37 -9.63
C ILE A 124 12.90 8.22 -9.41
N GLY A 125 11.63 8.40 -9.75
CA GLY A 125 10.62 7.37 -9.58
C GLY A 125 9.28 7.76 -10.19
N THR A 126 8.37 6.78 -10.22
CA THR A 126 6.99 6.95 -10.68
C THR A 126 6.06 6.42 -9.60
N ILE A 127 5.02 7.16 -9.29
CA ILE A 127 3.99 6.76 -8.35
C ILE A 127 3.28 5.51 -8.87
N THR A 128 3.21 4.48 -8.04
CA THR A 128 2.52 3.23 -8.35
C THR A 128 1.07 3.23 -7.88
N SER A 129 0.80 3.85 -6.74
CA SER A 129 -0.56 4.09 -6.23
C SER A 129 -0.59 5.30 -5.33
N ALA A 130 -1.75 5.95 -5.26
CA ALA A 130 -1.94 7.11 -4.41
C ALA A 130 -3.38 7.19 -3.92
N ALA A 131 -3.57 7.78 -2.74
CA ALA A 131 -4.89 8.05 -2.18
C ALA A 131 -4.79 9.09 -1.05
N TRP A 132 -5.92 9.72 -0.75
CA TRP A 132 -6.04 10.57 0.43
C TRP A 132 -6.22 9.72 1.69
N GLY A 133 -5.35 9.91 2.66
CA GLY A 133 -5.45 9.27 3.97
C GLY A 133 -6.37 10.08 4.89
N TYR A 134 -7.63 9.68 4.97
CA TYR A 134 -8.65 10.42 5.73
C TYR A 134 -8.43 10.39 7.24
N ARG A 135 -7.77 9.35 7.77
CA ARG A 135 -7.47 9.24 9.21
C ARG A 135 -6.24 10.06 9.60
N THR A 136 -5.33 10.25 8.64
CA THR A 136 -4.06 10.96 8.86
C THR A 136 -4.04 12.37 8.28
N ASP A 137 -5.10 12.77 7.55
CA ASP A 137 -5.24 14.03 6.81
C ASP A 137 -4.05 14.30 5.88
N LYS A 138 -3.63 13.27 5.11
CA LYS A 138 -2.46 13.34 4.24
C LYS A 138 -2.78 12.86 2.82
N ASN A 139 -2.21 13.55 1.85
CA ASN A 139 -2.13 13.07 0.47
C ASN A 139 -0.96 12.11 0.35
N LEU A 140 -1.23 10.83 0.12
CA LEU A 140 -0.24 9.76 0.21
C LEU A 140 -0.02 9.09 -1.14
N ALA A 141 1.21 8.69 -1.39
CA ALA A 141 1.53 7.90 -2.58
C ALA A 141 2.64 6.88 -2.29
N MET A 142 2.61 5.77 -3.01
CA MET A 142 3.69 4.77 -3.04
C MET A 142 4.52 4.97 -4.29
N VAL A 143 5.84 4.90 -4.13
CA VAL A 143 6.80 5.06 -5.22
C VAL A 143 8.01 4.15 -5.00
N TYR A 144 8.62 3.67 -6.08
CA TYR A 144 9.91 3.00 -6.03
C TYR A 144 11.01 3.99 -6.37
N VAL A 145 11.98 4.14 -5.47
CA VAL A 145 13.12 5.06 -5.59
C VAL A 145 14.44 4.32 -5.39
N ASP A 146 15.54 4.93 -5.78
CA ASP A 146 16.88 4.42 -5.41
C ASP A 146 17.05 4.50 -3.88
N PRO A 147 17.76 3.57 -3.24
CA PRO A 147 17.91 3.52 -1.77
C PRO A 147 18.40 4.83 -1.13
N VAL A 148 19.20 5.61 -1.84
CA VAL A 148 19.70 6.92 -1.37
C VAL A 148 18.59 7.93 -1.07
N PHE A 149 17.38 7.73 -1.63
CA PHE A 149 16.22 8.58 -1.41
C PHE A 149 15.18 7.97 -0.46
N SER A 150 15.46 6.82 0.15
CA SER A 150 14.45 6.06 0.91
C SER A 150 14.32 6.46 2.39
N ASP A 151 15.21 7.26 2.91
CA ASP A 151 15.21 7.65 4.33
C ASP A 151 13.99 8.52 4.66
N VAL A 152 13.34 8.23 5.79
CA VAL A 152 12.23 9.04 6.31
C VAL A 152 12.69 10.48 6.54
N GLY A 153 11.92 11.43 6.06
CA GLY A 153 12.25 12.85 6.10
C GLY A 153 12.95 13.37 4.83
N THR A 154 13.30 12.50 3.88
CA THR A 154 13.86 12.93 2.58
C THR A 154 12.86 13.80 1.84
N ASN A 155 13.28 15.01 1.47
CA ASN A 155 12.48 15.97 0.73
C ASN A 155 12.65 15.78 -0.76
N LEU A 156 11.54 15.61 -1.45
CA LEU A 156 11.45 15.37 -2.88
C LEU A 156 10.38 16.30 -3.49
N SER A 157 10.07 16.14 -4.76
CA SER A 157 8.92 16.78 -5.39
C SER A 157 8.19 15.83 -6.33
N VAL A 158 6.91 16.07 -6.55
CA VAL A 158 6.09 15.32 -7.49
C VAL A 158 5.49 16.25 -8.54
N SER A 159 5.37 15.76 -9.76
CA SER A 159 4.64 16.48 -10.82
C SER A 159 3.15 16.19 -10.66
N LEU A 160 2.41 17.12 -10.09
CA LEU A 160 0.98 17.01 -9.83
C LEU A 160 0.22 18.02 -10.70
N ILE A 161 -0.57 17.54 -11.65
CA ILE A 161 -1.33 18.39 -12.59
C ILE A 161 -0.45 19.50 -13.22
N GLY A 162 0.74 19.11 -13.70
CA GLY A 162 1.68 20.02 -14.35
C GLY A 162 2.42 21.00 -13.43
N GLN A 163 2.28 20.87 -12.12
CA GLN A 163 3.00 21.68 -11.12
C GLN A 163 3.96 20.81 -10.30
N ARG A 164 5.05 21.39 -9.86
CA ARG A 164 5.95 20.78 -8.88
C ARG A 164 5.43 21.03 -7.47
N VAL A 165 5.11 19.96 -6.78
CA VAL A 165 4.61 19.98 -5.40
C VAL A 165 5.60 19.29 -4.49
N ALA A 166 5.91 19.91 -3.36
CA ALA A 166 6.81 19.33 -2.35
C ALA A 166 6.23 18.03 -1.80
N THR A 167 7.09 17.07 -1.55
CA THR A 167 6.74 15.79 -0.93
C THR A 167 7.86 15.32 -0.02
N THR A 168 7.50 14.53 0.98
CA THR A 168 8.45 14.01 1.96
C THR A 168 8.24 12.51 2.13
N VAL A 169 9.32 11.75 2.18
CA VAL A 169 9.29 10.33 2.54
C VAL A 169 8.82 10.20 3.99
N VAL A 170 7.82 9.37 4.22
CA VAL A 170 7.26 9.13 5.56
C VAL A 170 7.43 7.66 5.95
N GLU A 171 7.13 7.35 7.20
CA GLU A 171 7.11 5.96 7.67
C GLU A 171 6.23 5.08 6.77
N SER A 172 6.65 3.85 6.54
CA SER A 172 5.95 2.91 5.67
C SER A 172 4.51 2.58 6.13
N CYS A 173 4.23 2.80 7.41
CA CYS A 173 2.90 2.66 8.01
C CYS A 173 2.69 3.84 8.98
N ILE A 174 1.84 4.79 8.61
CA ILE A 174 1.57 6.00 9.40
C ILE A 174 0.31 5.91 10.28
N TYR A 175 -0.47 4.86 10.12
CA TYR A 175 -1.68 4.61 10.92
C TYR A 175 -1.63 3.21 11.54
N ASP A 176 -1.73 3.13 12.86
CA ASP A 176 -1.67 1.88 13.64
C ASP A 176 -0.47 1.00 13.24
N ALA A 177 0.74 1.55 13.34
CA ALA A 177 1.99 0.88 12.97
C ALA A 177 2.22 -0.44 13.74
N ALA A 178 1.67 -0.56 14.94
CA ALA A 178 1.69 -1.80 15.73
C ALA A 178 0.74 -2.88 15.23
N HIS A 179 -0.10 -2.58 14.24
CA HIS A 179 -1.14 -3.48 13.74
C HIS A 179 -2.07 -4.01 14.84
N ALA A 180 -2.42 -3.17 15.81
CA ALA A 180 -3.28 -3.53 16.93
C ALA A 180 -4.74 -3.75 16.49
N ILE A 181 -5.23 -2.89 15.58
CA ILE A 181 -6.61 -2.95 15.09
C ILE A 181 -6.91 -4.27 14.37
N PRO A 182 -6.13 -4.72 13.37
CA PRO A 182 -6.39 -6.00 12.70
C PRO A 182 -6.35 -7.22 13.64
N ARG A 183 -5.65 -7.08 14.78
CA ARG A 183 -5.55 -8.14 15.81
C ARG A 183 -6.66 -8.08 16.86
N GLY A 184 -7.55 -7.09 16.78
CA GLY A 184 -8.61 -6.90 17.79
C GLY A 184 -8.09 -6.45 19.16
N GLN A 185 -6.93 -5.79 19.20
CA GLN A 185 -6.28 -5.37 20.46
C GLN A 185 -6.66 -3.96 20.92
N ASN A 186 -7.45 -3.24 20.13
CA ASN A 186 -7.91 -1.86 20.42
C ASN A 186 -9.37 -1.82 20.93
N GLN A 187 -9.74 -2.73 21.80
CA GLN A 187 -11.05 -2.68 22.48
C GLN A 187 -10.91 -2.18 23.90
#